data_d99bceadab953cc27852993fe9046d49
#
_entry.id   d99bceadab953cc27852993fe9046d49
#
_cell.length_a   1.000
_cell.length_b   1.000
_cell.length_c   1.000
_cell.angle_alpha   90.00
_cell.angle_beta   90.00
_cell.angle_gamma   90.00
#
_symmetry.space_group_name_H-M   'P 1'
#
loop_
_entity.id
_entity.type
_entity.pdbx_description
1 polymer ?
#
loop_
_entity_poly.entity_id
_entity_poly.type
_entity_poly.pdbx_seq_one_letter_code
_entity_poly.pdbx_strand_id
1 'polypeptide(L)'
;IKEITRTALYSNYALSLSGTNDKSSYYASFSYNDTEGIIQDSGQQRFTGRINLERQLFKWMKVGYTGSYTWRHNDQNKSSIGGTAWYSSAQYLSPLLKPNDTYNPLYYNGQKINTQRALIDLNTYYLERHSNNHAFTLKLEPVKNFTINSTFSYYLYQRHTYRYYPGTLPLKGENEGGEAYRAEWDEHSFSWETTAGYKFEKNGHAFDILGGFSAYSFASHDFNLSGKGYMDDAILWNNMNAVQDKETYSAGTSYSKKTKTSIYARLNYNWKSRYYLTVTGRYDGASNFAANNKWAFFPSADLKWNISN
;
A
#
# COMPACT_ATOMS: atom_id res chain seq x y z
N ILE A 1 15.17 9.86 28.62
CA ILE A 1 14.08 10.09 27.64
C ILE A 1 14.32 11.41 26.90
N LYS A 2 14.58 12.53 27.56
CA LYS A 2 14.80 13.84 26.89
C LYS A 2 15.94 13.83 25.86
N GLU A 3 16.93 12.99 26.01
CA GLU A 3 18.08 12.89 25.10
C GLU A 3 17.75 12.20 23.77
N ILE A 4 16.68 11.44 23.72
CA ILE A 4 16.26 10.69 22.54
C ILE A 4 14.92 11.17 21.96
N THR A 5 14.28 12.14 22.61
CA THR A 5 13.02 12.71 22.17
C THR A 5 13.16 14.18 21.81
N ARG A 6 12.26 14.66 20.97
CA ARG A 6 12.14 16.07 20.58
C ARG A 6 10.68 16.51 20.54
N THR A 7 10.47 17.82 20.49
CA THR A 7 9.19 18.36 20.04
C THR A 7 9.11 18.11 18.54
N ALA A 8 8.12 17.33 18.12
CA ALA A 8 7.93 16.94 16.74
C ALA A 8 7.07 17.98 16.00
N LEU A 9 7.53 18.40 14.83
CA LEU A 9 6.80 19.32 13.95
C LEU A 9 6.03 18.54 12.89
N TYR A 10 4.89 19.09 12.51
CA TYR A 10 4.06 18.61 11.42
C TYR A 10 3.78 19.75 10.45
N SER A 11 4.11 19.54 9.19
CA SER A 11 3.85 20.49 8.11
C SER A 11 3.07 19.83 6.99
N ASN A 12 2.04 20.50 6.48
CA ASN A 12 1.25 20.03 5.37
C ASN A 12 0.94 21.19 4.41
N TYR A 13 1.35 21.02 3.16
CA TYR A 13 1.11 21.97 2.08
C TYR A 13 0.26 21.27 1.03
N ALA A 14 -0.83 21.90 0.62
CA ALA A 14 -1.71 21.34 -0.39
C ALA A 14 -2.18 22.43 -1.34
N LEU A 15 -2.17 22.10 -2.63
CA LEU A 15 -2.71 22.91 -3.70
C LEU A 15 -3.68 22.06 -4.52
N SER A 16 -4.84 22.60 -4.86
CA SER A 16 -5.77 21.93 -5.74
C SER A 16 -6.39 22.90 -6.75
N LEU A 17 -6.67 22.38 -7.91
CA LEU A 17 -7.34 23.08 -9.00
C LEU A 17 -8.46 22.19 -9.52
N SER A 18 -9.65 22.75 -9.69
CA SER A 18 -10.78 22.04 -10.26
C SER A 18 -11.60 22.96 -11.15
N GLY A 19 -12.26 22.36 -12.12
CA GLY A 19 -13.19 23.07 -12.98
C GLY A 19 -14.13 22.11 -13.66
N THR A 20 -15.28 22.62 -14.06
CA THR A 20 -16.30 21.87 -14.77
C THR A 20 -16.99 22.75 -15.79
N ASN A 21 -17.40 22.15 -16.89
CA ASN A 21 -18.34 22.71 -17.86
C ASN A 21 -19.33 21.62 -18.30
N ASP A 22 -20.21 21.89 -19.22
CA ASP A 22 -21.26 20.96 -19.66
C ASP A 22 -20.76 19.61 -20.14
N LYS A 23 -19.51 19.53 -20.60
CA LYS A 23 -18.92 18.30 -21.21
C LYS A 23 -17.72 17.75 -20.50
N SER A 24 -17.11 18.50 -19.59
CA SER A 24 -15.84 18.10 -18.99
C SER A 24 -15.77 18.54 -17.54
N SER A 25 -15.16 17.69 -16.71
CA SER A 25 -14.72 18.04 -15.38
C SER A 25 -13.26 17.64 -15.20
N TYR A 26 -12.53 18.44 -14.45
CA TYR A 26 -11.16 18.12 -14.08
C TYR A 26 -10.90 18.49 -12.62
N TYR A 27 -10.05 17.73 -12.02
CA TYR A 27 -9.48 18.00 -10.71
C TYR A 27 -8.01 17.61 -10.72
N ALA A 28 -7.15 18.48 -10.26
CA ALA A 28 -5.74 18.20 -10.02
C ALA A 28 -5.39 18.65 -8.61
N SER A 29 -4.60 17.87 -7.91
CA SER A 29 -4.09 18.27 -6.60
C SER A 29 -2.66 17.80 -6.40
N PHE A 30 -1.96 18.54 -5.58
CA PHE A 30 -0.62 18.31 -5.15
C PHE A 30 -0.56 18.51 -3.65
N SER A 31 0.08 17.63 -2.92
CA SER A 31 0.33 17.82 -1.49
C SER A 31 1.71 17.32 -1.10
N TYR A 32 2.34 18.07 -0.20
CA TYR A 32 3.55 17.68 0.49
C TYR A 32 3.29 17.69 1.98
N ASN A 33 3.65 16.61 2.64
CA ASN A 33 3.51 16.45 4.07
C ASN A 33 4.86 16.05 4.67
N ASP A 34 5.27 16.76 5.70
CA ASP A 34 6.46 16.46 6.48
C ASP A 34 6.07 16.30 7.94
N THR A 35 6.39 15.15 8.50
CA THR A 35 6.03 14.75 9.85
C THR A 35 7.29 14.31 10.57
N GLU A 36 7.73 15.06 11.53
CA GLU A 36 8.79 14.62 12.43
C GLU A 36 8.24 13.60 13.44
N GLY A 37 9.03 12.58 13.77
CA GLY A 37 8.75 11.70 14.89
C GLY A 37 9.18 12.30 16.22
N ILE A 38 8.51 11.92 17.29
CA ILE A 38 8.90 12.30 18.66
C ILE A 38 10.29 11.76 19.02
N ILE A 39 10.64 10.60 18.49
CA ILE A 39 12.01 10.07 18.57
C ILE A 39 12.88 10.83 17.58
N GLN A 40 14.06 11.28 18.01
CA GLN A 40 15.03 11.91 17.12
C GLN A 40 15.36 10.98 15.95
N ASP A 41 15.68 11.56 14.79
CA ASP A 41 15.97 10.84 13.54
C ASP A 41 14.87 9.89 13.07
N SER A 42 13.64 10.08 13.51
CA SER A 42 12.49 9.42 12.93
C SER A 42 11.54 10.43 12.30
N GLY A 43 10.92 10.08 11.20
CA GLY A 43 10.01 10.97 10.50
C GLY A 43 9.44 10.37 9.23
N GLN A 44 8.59 11.15 8.59
CA GLN A 44 8.00 10.79 7.31
C GLN A 44 7.84 12.03 6.43
N GLN A 45 8.33 11.93 5.23
CA GLN A 45 8.03 12.85 4.13
C GLN A 45 7.12 12.14 3.14
N ARG A 46 6.08 12.83 2.70
CA ARG A 46 5.14 12.28 1.72
C ARG A 46 4.76 13.35 0.71
N PHE A 47 4.91 12.99 -0.54
CA PHE A 47 4.45 13.73 -1.69
C PHE A 47 3.28 12.98 -2.33
N THR A 48 2.22 13.67 -2.71
CA THR A 48 1.09 13.07 -3.43
C THR A 48 0.63 14.01 -4.55
N GLY A 49 0.60 13.49 -5.76
CA GLY A 49 -0.05 14.12 -6.91
C GLY A 49 -1.28 13.31 -7.32
N ARG A 50 -2.37 14.00 -7.67
CA ARG A 50 -3.61 13.37 -8.14
C ARG A 50 -4.20 14.18 -9.29
N ILE A 51 -4.75 13.46 -10.27
CA ILE A 51 -5.50 14.00 -11.37
C ILE A 51 -6.76 13.19 -11.63
N ASN A 52 -7.89 13.84 -11.81
CA ASN A 52 -9.15 13.25 -12.24
C ASN A 52 -9.65 14.04 -13.43
N LEU A 53 -9.97 13.35 -14.50
CA LEU A 53 -10.47 13.93 -15.74
C LEU A 53 -11.70 13.15 -16.17
N GLU A 54 -12.74 13.85 -16.54
CA GLU A 54 -13.92 13.27 -17.18
C GLU A 54 -14.33 14.11 -18.40
N ARG A 55 -14.77 13.44 -19.46
CA ARG A 55 -15.25 14.09 -20.65
C ARG A 55 -16.39 13.34 -21.33
N GLN A 56 -17.45 14.06 -21.64
CA GLN A 56 -18.52 13.62 -22.53
C GLN A 56 -18.04 13.80 -23.98
N LEU A 57 -17.68 12.69 -24.64
CA LEU A 57 -17.21 12.73 -26.04
C LEU A 57 -18.38 12.82 -27.02
N PHE A 58 -19.42 12.01 -26.77
CA PHE A 58 -20.65 11.99 -27.52
C PHE A 58 -21.83 11.98 -26.55
N LYS A 59 -23.04 12.26 -26.97
CA LYS A 59 -24.24 12.21 -26.10
C LYS A 59 -24.40 10.85 -25.39
N TRP A 60 -23.89 9.80 -25.99
CA TRP A 60 -23.99 8.41 -25.52
C TRP A 60 -22.67 7.86 -24.95
N MET A 61 -21.56 8.66 -24.93
CA MET A 61 -20.25 8.16 -24.50
C MET A 61 -19.52 9.16 -23.61
N LYS A 62 -19.17 8.74 -22.41
CA LYS A 62 -18.35 9.45 -21.43
C LYS A 62 -17.10 8.64 -21.11
N VAL A 63 -15.96 9.31 -21.07
CA VAL A 63 -14.68 8.73 -20.67
C VAL A 63 -14.15 9.44 -19.44
N GLY A 64 -13.43 8.71 -18.62
CA GLY A 64 -12.77 9.26 -17.43
C GLY A 64 -11.39 8.66 -17.23
N TYR A 65 -10.55 9.43 -16.57
CA TYR A 65 -9.26 9.00 -16.10
C TYR A 65 -9.02 9.53 -14.69
N THR A 66 -8.58 8.63 -13.81
CA THR A 66 -8.08 8.97 -12.48
C THR A 66 -6.67 8.47 -12.36
N GLY A 67 -5.74 9.35 -12.01
CA GLY A 67 -4.35 9.03 -11.76
C GLY A 67 -3.90 9.57 -10.41
N SER A 68 -3.08 8.80 -9.69
CA SER A 68 -2.38 9.32 -8.51
C SER A 68 -1.01 8.68 -8.37
N TYR A 69 -0.06 9.49 -7.95
CA TYR A 69 1.26 9.07 -7.55
C TYR A 69 1.51 9.53 -6.12
N THR A 70 2.05 8.63 -5.30
CA THR A 70 2.51 8.95 -3.95
C THR A 70 3.92 8.43 -3.78
N TRP A 71 4.83 9.33 -3.44
CA TRP A 71 6.13 9.02 -2.88
C TRP A 71 6.10 9.21 -1.38
N ARG A 72 6.76 8.31 -0.65
CA ARG A 72 6.90 8.39 0.80
C ARG A 72 8.29 7.93 1.21
N HIS A 73 8.97 8.77 1.94
CA HIS A 73 10.20 8.45 2.63
C HIS A 73 9.91 8.39 4.13
N ASN A 74 10.36 7.32 4.79
CA ASN A 74 10.22 7.15 6.22
C ASN A 74 11.59 6.87 6.82
N ASP A 75 12.10 7.78 7.63
CA ASP A 75 13.15 7.48 8.57
C ASP A 75 12.55 6.64 9.68
N GLN A 76 13.02 5.39 9.79
CA GLN A 76 12.48 4.45 10.74
C GLN A 76 13.08 4.69 12.13
N ASN A 77 12.32 4.35 13.15
CA ASN A 77 12.83 4.31 14.50
C ASN A 77 13.99 3.30 14.58
N LYS A 78 15.19 3.81 14.64
CA LYS A 78 16.46 3.05 14.63
C LYS A 78 16.70 2.27 15.93
N SER A 79 15.89 2.51 16.95
CA SER A 79 16.08 1.95 18.29
C SER A 79 15.50 0.54 18.48
N SER A 80 14.81 -0.03 17.48
CA SER A 80 14.25 -1.38 17.56
C SER A 80 15.17 -2.43 16.94
N ILE A 81 16.35 -2.64 17.48
CA ILE A 81 17.20 -3.77 17.10
C ILE A 81 16.88 -4.95 18.00
N GLY A 82 16.63 -6.11 17.42
CA GLY A 82 16.43 -7.36 18.13
C GLY A 82 15.01 -7.60 18.67
N GLY A 83 13.99 -6.92 18.11
CA GLY A 83 12.58 -7.22 18.44
C GLY A 83 12.06 -6.64 19.75
N THR A 84 12.94 -6.00 20.55
CA THR A 84 12.50 -5.31 21.77
C THR A 84 12.17 -3.87 21.41
N ALA A 85 10.95 -3.45 21.68
CA ALA A 85 10.56 -2.05 21.47
C ALA A 85 11.52 -1.11 22.25
N TRP A 86 12.03 -0.07 21.58
CA TRP A 86 12.91 0.95 22.20
C TRP A 86 12.38 1.45 23.55
N TYR A 87 11.08 1.50 23.68
CA TYR A 87 10.35 1.91 24.89
C TYR A 87 10.68 1.02 26.10
N SER A 88 10.67 -0.31 25.94
CA SER A 88 11.03 -1.22 27.02
C SER A 88 12.52 -1.13 27.35
N SER A 89 13.39 -1.00 26.35
CA SER A 89 14.84 -0.85 26.60
C SER A 89 15.16 0.43 27.36
N ALA A 90 14.50 1.56 27.03
CA ALA A 90 14.70 2.83 27.74
C ALA A 90 14.24 2.78 29.20
N GLN A 91 13.25 1.94 29.54
CA GLN A 91 12.77 1.75 30.92
C GLN A 91 13.75 0.98 31.81
N TYR A 92 14.58 0.12 31.20
CA TYR A 92 15.55 -0.70 31.91
C TYR A 92 16.94 -0.06 32.07
N LEU A 93 17.16 1.08 31.41
CA LEU A 93 18.42 1.79 31.54
C LEU A 93 18.56 2.43 32.94
N SER A 94 19.72 2.24 33.56
CA SER A 94 20.00 2.87 34.84
C SER A 94 19.92 4.40 34.73
N PRO A 95 19.20 5.08 35.62
CA PRO A 95 19.17 6.55 35.65
C PRO A 95 20.52 7.18 36.04
N LEU A 96 21.50 6.36 36.47
CA LEU A 96 22.84 6.79 36.83
C LEU A 96 23.81 6.83 35.64
N LEU A 97 23.36 6.44 34.43
CA LEU A 97 24.17 6.55 33.22
C LEU A 97 24.49 8.03 32.94
N LYS A 98 25.77 8.32 32.82
CA LYS A 98 26.24 9.66 32.43
C LYS A 98 26.07 9.84 30.91
N PRO A 99 25.87 11.05 30.41
CA PRO A 99 25.85 11.36 28.99
C PRO A 99 27.06 10.81 28.22
N ASN A 100 28.22 10.74 28.84
CA ASN A 100 29.46 10.25 28.26
C ASN A 100 29.47 8.71 28.05
N ASP A 101 28.55 7.99 28.67
CA ASP A 101 28.41 6.51 28.51
C ASP A 101 27.44 6.14 27.38
N THR A 102 27.00 7.11 26.60
CA THR A 102 25.96 6.99 25.59
C THR A 102 26.27 5.91 24.55
N TYR A 103 27.54 5.75 24.18
CA TYR A 103 27.97 4.78 23.16
C TYR A 103 28.59 3.52 23.74
N ASN A 104 28.82 3.45 25.04
CA ASN A 104 29.34 2.24 25.65
C ASN A 104 28.25 1.18 25.79
N PRO A 105 28.56 -0.10 25.52
CA PRO A 105 27.60 -1.16 25.73
C PRO A 105 27.22 -1.25 27.19
N LEU A 106 25.95 -1.40 27.46
CA LEU A 106 25.40 -1.61 28.79
C LEU A 106 25.17 -3.08 29.04
N TYR A 107 25.04 -3.45 30.31
CA TYR A 107 24.70 -4.80 30.72
C TYR A 107 23.34 -4.81 31.38
N TYR A 108 22.43 -5.66 30.88
CA TYR A 108 21.15 -5.95 31.48
C TYR A 108 21.00 -7.46 31.62
N ASN A 109 20.76 -7.92 32.84
CA ASN A 109 20.71 -9.35 33.16
C ASN A 109 21.94 -10.16 32.64
N GLY A 110 23.12 -9.56 32.71
CA GLY A 110 24.37 -10.19 32.25
C GLY A 110 24.59 -10.16 30.72
N GLN A 111 23.66 -9.58 29.96
CA GLN A 111 23.79 -9.42 28.51
C GLN A 111 24.16 -7.96 28.15
N LYS A 112 25.10 -7.81 27.22
CA LYS A 112 25.42 -6.51 26.65
C LYS A 112 24.20 -6.00 25.85
N ILE A 113 23.92 -4.69 25.96
CA ILE A 113 22.88 -3.99 25.16
C ILE A 113 23.44 -2.67 24.64
N ASN A 114 22.96 -2.24 23.47
CA ASN A 114 23.26 -0.90 22.95
C ASN A 114 22.44 0.16 23.67
N THR A 115 23.01 1.35 23.84
CA THR A 115 22.23 2.48 24.30
C THR A 115 21.28 2.95 23.19
N GLN A 116 20.14 3.53 23.58
CA GLN A 116 19.20 4.09 22.60
C GLN A 116 19.84 5.23 21.81
N ARG A 117 20.71 6.00 22.43
CA ARG A 117 21.41 7.10 21.77
C ARG A 117 22.37 6.58 20.69
N ALA A 118 23.15 5.55 20.98
CA ALA A 118 24.02 4.93 19.98
C ALA A 118 23.24 4.36 18.79
N LEU A 119 22.08 3.74 19.04
CA LEU A 119 21.21 3.23 17.97
C LEU A 119 20.64 4.35 17.07
N ILE A 120 20.32 5.49 17.66
CA ILE A 120 19.80 6.65 16.90
C ILE A 120 20.90 7.29 16.07
N ASP A 121 22.07 7.56 16.67
CA ASP A 121 23.11 8.34 16.04
C ASP A 121 23.90 7.56 14.98
N LEU A 122 24.16 6.28 15.23
CA LEU A 122 25.08 5.50 14.41
C LEU A 122 24.39 4.66 13.35
N ASN A 123 23.16 4.27 13.57
CA ASN A 123 22.42 3.37 12.72
C ASN A 123 21.70 4.12 11.60
N THR A 124 21.59 3.52 10.43
CA THR A 124 20.79 4.07 9.33
C THR A 124 19.68 3.08 8.94
N TYR A 125 18.45 3.55 8.95
CA TYR A 125 17.29 2.73 8.56
C TYR A 125 16.18 3.60 8.00
N TYR A 126 15.88 3.44 6.71
CA TYR A 126 14.75 4.10 6.09
C TYR A 126 14.03 3.24 5.06
N LEU A 127 12.83 3.64 4.74
CA LEU A 127 11.96 3.02 3.78
C LEU A 127 11.51 4.05 2.75
N GLU A 128 11.68 3.73 1.48
CA GLU A 128 11.05 4.47 0.39
C GLU A 128 9.90 3.67 -0.19
N ARG A 129 8.81 4.35 -0.46
CA ARG A 129 7.61 3.75 -1.06
C ARG A 129 7.10 4.62 -2.18
N HIS A 130 6.80 3.97 -3.30
CA HIS A 130 6.16 4.57 -4.46
C HIS A 130 4.85 3.86 -4.73
N SER A 131 3.78 4.61 -4.90
CA SER A 131 2.47 4.06 -5.28
C SER A 131 1.94 4.80 -6.48
N ASN A 132 1.58 4.07 -7.51
CA ASN A 132 0.94 4.58 -8.71
C ASN A 132 -0.44 3.92 -8.85
N ASN A 133 -1.48 4.71 -8.98
CA ASN A 133 -2.82 4.24 -9.28
C ASN A 133 -3.32 4.91 -10.55
N HIS A 134 -3.82 4.12 -11.47
CA HIS A 134 -4.43 4.59 -12.71
C HIS A 134 -5.75 3.87 -12.93
N ALA A 135 -6.80 4.62 -13.24
CA ALA A 135 -8.09 4.05 -13.62
C ALA A 135 -8.62 4.78 -14.85
N PHE A 136 -9.02 4.00 -15.84
CA PHE A 136 -9.72 4.46 -17.04
C PHE A 136 -11.16 3.99 -16.97
N THR A 137 -12.09 4.88 -17.16
CA THR A 137 -13.52 4.59 -17.13
C THR A 137 -14.16 4.93 -18.48
N LEU A 138 -15.03 4.04 -18.92
CA LEU A 138 -15.84 4.21 -20.11
C LEU A 138 -17.31 3.99 -19.73
N LYS A 139 -18.15 4.98 -19.96
CA LYS A 139 -19.60 4.87 -19.81
C LYS A 139 -20.26 5.06 -21.16
N LEU A 140 -21.10 4.12 -21.58
CA LEU A 140 -21.85 4.15 -22.81
C LEU A 140 -23.35 4.07 -22.51
N GLU A 141 -24.12 4.89 -23.19
CA GLU A 141 -25.59 4.86 -23.20
C GLU A 141 -26.10 4.88 -24.67
N PRO A 142 -25.86 3.80 -25.44
CA PRO A 142 -26.11 3.78 -26.87
C PRO A 142 -27.60 3.89 -27.21
N VAL A 143 -28.46 3.42 -26.32
CA VAL A 143 -29.91 3.58 -26.40
C VAL A 143 -30.49 3.88 -25.02
N LYS A 144 -31.67 4.45 -24.97
CA LYS A 144 -32.34 4.81 -23.72
C LYS A 144 -32.44 3.62 -22.76
N ASN A 145 -32.10 3.85 -21.49
CA ASN A 145 -32.14 2.87 -20.40
C ASN A 145 -31.14 1.70 -20.52
N PHE A 146 -30.28 1.68 -21.51
CA PHE A 146 -29.20 0.69 -21.62
C PHE A 146 -27.86 1.35 -21.37
N THR A 147 -27.14 0.89 -20.34
CA THR A 147 -25.85 1.42 -19.94
C THR A 147 -24.78 0.35 -19.95
N ILE A 148 -23.61 0.67 -20.46
CA ILE A 148 -22.40 -0.12 -20.30
C ILE A 148 -21.39 0.73 -19.54
N ASN A 149 -20.87 0.19 -18.43
CA ASN A 149 -19.78 0.80 -17.68
C ASN A 149 -18.58 -0.16 -17.70
N SER A 150 -17.43 0.35 -18.10
CA SER A 150 -16.17 -0.40 -18.06
C SER A 150 -15.13 0.40 -17.30
N THR A 151 -14.48 -0.24 -16.36
CA THR A 151 -13.38 0.33 -15.59
C THR A 151 -12.17 -0.57 -15.69
N PHE A 152 -11.06 0.02 -16.06
CA PHE A 152 -9.77 -0.61 -16.16
C PHE A 152 -8.86 0.08 -15.17
N SER A 153 -8.25 -0.65 -14.24
CA SER A 153 -7.35 -0.08 -13.23
C SER A 153 -6.03 -0.82 -13.18
N TYR A 154 -4.97 -0.05 -12.99
CA TYR A 154 -3.62 -0.52 -12.77
C TYR A 154 -3.07 0.11 -11.49
N TYR A 155 -2.46 -0.72 -10.65
CA TYR A 155 -1.78 -0.30 -9.43
C TYR A 155 -0.36 -0.86 -9.43
N LEU A 156 0.61 0.01 -9.16
CA LEU A 156 2.00 -0.33 -8.92
C LEU A 156 2.39 0.18 -7.54
N TYR A 157 2.93 -0.70 -6.72
CA TYR A 157 3.52 -0.35 -5.44
C TYR A 157 4.93 -0.89 -5.35
N GLN A 158 5.86 -0.03 -4.96
CA GLN A 158 7.26 -0.36 -4.77
C GLN A 158 7.69 0.08 -3.38
N ARG A 159 8.41 -0.78 -2.69
CA ARG A 159 9.00 -0.49 -1.39
C ARG A 159 10.45 -0.88 -1.39
N HIS A 160 11.30 0.08 -1.11
CA HIS A 160 12.72 -0.11 -0.90
C HIS A 160 13.03 0.04 0.59
N THR A 161 13.76 -0.91 1.14
CA THR A 161 14.19 -0.92 2.55
C THR A 161 15.70 -0.89 2.59
N TYR A 162 16.24 0.07 3.34
CA TYR A 162 17.67 0.26 3.49
C TYR A 162 18.01 0.31 4.96
N ARG A 163 18.96 -0.53 5.39
CA ARG A 163 19.41 -0.58 6.76
C ARG A 163 20.91 -0.81 6.80
N TYR A 164 21.61 -0.08 7.65
CA TYR A 164 23.01 -0.22 7.90
C TYR A 164 23.32 -0.08 9.38
N TYR A 165 24.10 -1.01 9.89
CA TYR A 165 24.67 -0.98 11.23
C TYR A 165 26.18 -0.82 11.08
N PRO A 166 26.79 0.31 11.49
CA PRO A 166 28.22 0.49 11.35
C PRO A 166 29.04 -0.43 12.25
N GLY A 167 30.25 -0.73 11.82
CA GLY A 167 31.18 -1.56 12.59
C GLY A 167 31.55 -0.97 13.95
N THR A 168 31.37 0.34 14.13
CA THR A 168 31.56 1.06 15.40
C THR A 168 30.39 0.92 16.37
N LEU A 169 29.25 0.38 15.93
CA LEU A 169 28.08 0.18 16.79
C LEU A 169 28.33 -0.97 17.77
N PRO A 170 28.34 -0.72 19.10
CA PRO A 170 28.47 -1.78 20.08
C PRO A 170 27.45 -2.88 19.88
N LEU A 171 27.82 -4.13 20.03
CA LEU A 171 27.03 -5.36 19.86
C LEU A 171 26.68 -5.78 18.43
N LYS A 172 26.53 -4.86 17.48
CA LYS A 172 26.18 -5.23 16.11
C LYS A 172 27.38 -5.23 15.17
N GLY A 173 28.30 -4.33 15.39
CA GLY A 173 29.49 -4.20 14.55
C GLY A 173 30.78 -4.62 15.24
N GLU A 174 30.75 -4.80 16.56
CA GLU A 174 31.94 -5.08 17.35
C GLU A 174 32.58 -6.39 16.90
N ASN A 175 33.79 -6.32 16.33
CA ASN A 175 34.56 -7.43 15.76
C ASN A 175 34.01 -8.08 14.46
N GLU A 176 32.86 -7.64 13.92
CA GLU A 176 32.28 -8.22 12.70
C GLU A 176 32.29 -7.26 11.50
N GLY A 177 32.69 -5.99 11.71
CA GLY A 177 32.55 -4.91 10.73
C GLY A 177 31.08 -4.48 10.56
N GLY A 178 30.81 -3.56 9.63
CA GLY A 178 29.46 -3.07 9.37
C GLY A 178 28.53 -4.14 8.79
N GLU A 179 27.24 -4.01 9.06
CA GLU A 179 26.18 -4.89 8.51
C GLU A 179 25.22 -4.09 7.64
N ALA A 180 25.07 -4.47 6.36
CA ALA A 180 24.13 -3.88 5.44
C ALA A 180 22.95 -4.81 5.16
N TYR A 181 21.77 -4.23 4.97
CA TYR A 181 20.56 -4.89 4.50
C TYR A 181 19.87 -4.01 3.47
N ARG A 182 19.50 -4.62 2.33
CA ARG A 182 18.68 -4.01 1.29
C ARG A 182 17.56 -4.97 0.90
N ALA A 183 16.34 -4.45 0.80
CA ALA A 183 15.23 -5.23 0.28
C ALA A 183 14.35 -4.37 -0.63
N GLU A 184 13.79 -5.02 -1.63
CA GLU A 184 12.89 -4.45 -2.61
C GLU A 184 11.64 -5.31 -2.68
N TRP A 185 10.48 -4.65 -2.64
CA TRP A 185 9.18 -5.27 -2.81
C TRP A 185 8.44 -4.53 -3.91
N ASP A 186 8.13 -5.25 -4.99
CA ASP A 186 7.33 -4.76 -6.09
C ASP A 186 5.98 -5.49 -6.13
N GLU A 187 4.92 -4.74 -6.28
CA GLU A 187 3.56 -5.24 -6.37
C GLU A 187 2.85 -4.61 -7.56
N HIS A 188 2.31 -5.44 -8.42
CA HIS A 188 1.51 -5.04 -9.58
C HIS A 188 0.12 -5.62 -9.43
N SER A 189 -0.89 -4.79 -9.52
CA SER A 189 -2.24 -5.29 -9.65
C SER A 189 -2.98 -4.62 -10.80
N PHE A 190 -3.88 -5.38 -11.36
CA PHE A 190 -4.59 -5.09 -12.57
C PHE A 190 -6.02 -5.55 -12.42
N SER A 191 -6.97 -4.66 -12.66
CA SER A 191 -8.38 -5.02 -12.65
C SER A 191 -9.10 -4.46 -13.84
N TRP A 192 -10.01 -5.28 -14.37
CA TRP A 192 -10.95 -4.87 -15.38
C TRP A 192 -12.35 -5.31 -14.96
N GLU A 193 -13.27 -4.37 -14.92
CA GLU A 193 -14.66 -4.64 -14.63
C GLU A 193 -15.54 -4.00 -15.70
N THR A 194 -16.48 -4.76 -16.23
CA THR A 194 -17.47 -4.27 -17.19
C THR A 194 -18.85 -4.74 -16.79
N THR A 195 -19.79 -3.83 -16.73
CA THR A 195 -21.20 -4.10 -16.48
C THR A 195 -22.05 -3.57 -17.62
N ALA A 196 -23.09 -4.33 -17.99
CA ALA A 196 -24.16 -3.91 -18.89
C ALA A 196 -25.48 -3.98 -18.14
N GLY A 197 -26.22 -2.88 -18.13
CA GLY A 197 -27.49 -2.74 -17.42
C GLY A 197 -28.60 -2.26 -18.33
N TYR A 198 -29.79 -2.82 -18.15
CA TYR A 198 -31.00 -2.40 -18.87
C TYR A 198 -32.16 -2.23 -17.90
N LYS A 199 -32.84 -1.09 -18.00
CA LYS A 199 -34.01 -0.76 -17.16
C LYS A 199 -35.23 -0.55 -18.04
N PHE A 200 -36.34 -1.15 -17.68
CA PHE A 200 -37.61 -0.89 -18.32
C PHE A 200 -38.79 -1.01 -17.37
N GLU A 201 -39.81 -0.26 -17.64
CA GLU A 201 -41.05 -0.24 -16.86
C GLU A 201 -42.24 -0.29 -17.81
N LYS A 202 -43.23 -1.14 -17.48
CA LYS A 202 -44.49 -1.23 -18.23
C LYS A 202 -45.59 -1.78 -17.31
N ASN A 203 -46.76 -1.11 -17.30
CA ASN A 203 -47.94 -1.53 -16.57
C ASN A 203 -47.72 -1.81 -15.07
N GLY A 204 -46.87 -1.01 -14.41
CA GLY A 204 -46.54 -1.15 -12.99
C GLY A 204 -45.52 -2.24 -12.70
N HIS A 205 -44.95 -2.89 -13.72
CA HIS A 205 -43.82 -3.81 -13.60
C HIS A 205 -42.53 -3.06 -13.96
N ALA A 206 -41.58 -3.01 -13.05
CA ALA A 206 -40.26 -2.42 -13.29
C ALA A 206 -39.17 -3.49 -13.18
N PHE A 207 -38.27 -3.50 -14.13
CA PHE A 207 -37.14 -4.41 -14.22
C PHE A 207 -35.83 -3.62 -14.31
N ASP A 208 -34.83 -4.04 -13.53
CA ASP A 208 -33.46 -3.57 -13.62
C ASP A 208 -32.55 -4.80 -13.73
N ILE A 209 -32.06 -5.06 -14.92
CA ILE A 209 -31.23 -6.22 -15.24
C ILE A 209 -29.79 -5.74 -15.40
N LEU A 210 -28.86 -6.42 -14.75
CA LEU A 210 -27.43 -6.14 -14.84
C LEU A 210 -26.68 -7.45 -15.08
N GLY A 211 -25.82 -7.46 -16.09
CA GLY A 211 -24.79 -8.46 -16.28
C GLY A 211 -23.41 -7.84 -16.09
N GLY A 212 -22.46 -8.60 -15.57
CA GLY A 212 -21.14 -8.11 -15.32
C GLY A 212 -20.05 -9.17 -15.51
N PHE A 213 -18.88 -8.68 -15.85
CA PHE A 213 -17.64 -9.44 -15.94
C PHE A 213 -16.57 -8.69 -15.16
N SER A 214 -15.74 -9.40 -14.40
CA SER A 214 -14.55 -8.84 -13.79
C SER A 214 -13.35 -9.78 -13.92
N ALA A 215 -12.18 -9.20 -14.15
CA ALA A 215 -10.90 -9.89 -14.14
C ALA A 215 -9.93 -9.12 -13.24
N TYR A 216 -9.18 -9.83 -12.44
CA TYR A 216 -8.17 -9.29 -11.53
C TYR A 216 -6.90 -10.12 -11.61
N SER A 217 -5.77 -9.46 -11.67
CA SER A 217 -4.44 -10.07 -11.59
C SER A 217 -3.61 -9.29 -10.58
N PHE A 218 -2.93 -10.01 -9.73
CA PHE A 218 -1.97 -9.51 -8.76
C PHE A 218 -0.68 -10.29 -8.91
N ALA A 219 0.45 -9.61 -8.89
CA ALA A 219 1.76 -10.22 -8.81
C ALA A 219 2.63 -9.42 -7.83
N SER A 220 3.42 -10.11 -7.02
CA SER A 220 4.43 -9.50 -6.17
C SER A 220 5.76 -10.20 -6.31
N HIS A 221 6.83 -9.42 -6.28
CA HIS A 221 8.21 -9.84 -6.22
C HIS A 221 8.84 -9.29 -4.97
N ASP A 222 9.57 -10.11 -4.26
CA ASP A 222 10.39 -9.74 -3.13
C ASP A 222 11.84 -10.14 -3.41
N PHE A 223 12.75 -9.23 -3.12
CA PHE A 223 14.18 -9.46 -3.14
C PHE A 223 14.77 -8.87 -1.88
N ASN A 224 15.64 -9.60 -1.21
CA ASN A 224 16.42 -9.08 -0.10
C ASN A 224 17.86 -9.60 -0.15
N LEU A 225 18.77 -8.79 0.37
CA LEU A 225 20.19 -9.09 0.46
C LEU A 225 20.74 -8.46 1.74
N SER A 226 21.53 -9.23 2.47
CA SER A 226 22.28 -8.75 3.62
C SER A 226 23.69 -9.33 3.64
N GLY A 227 24.58 -8.65 4.36
CA GLY A 227 25.95 -9.12 4.57
C GLY A 227 26.65 -8.30 5.62
N LYS A 228 27.68 -8.90 6.22
CA LYS A 228 28.48 -8.30 7.31
C LYS A 228 29.95 -8.20 6.91
N GLY A 229 30.72 -7.48 7.72
CA GLY A 229 32.16 -7.36 7.53
C GLY A 229 32.56 -6.24 6.57
N TYR A 230 31.81 -5.14 6.54
CA TYR A 230 32.26 -3.94 5.86
C TYR A 230 33.41 -3.29 6.63
N MET A 231 34.50 -3.01 5.93
CA MET A 231 35.65 -2.31 6.53
C MET A 231 35.46 -0.79 6.55
N ASP A 232 34.64 -0.26 5.67
CA ASP A 232 34.35 1.17 5.55
C ASP A 232 32.84 1.40 5.64
N ASP A 233 32.42 2.03 6.72
CA ASP A 233 31.01 2.36 7.00
C ASP A 233 30.44 3.37 6.00
N ALA A 234 31.27 4.15 5.28
CA ALA A 234 30.81 5.10 4.27
C ALA A 234 30.17 4.43 3.05
N ILE A 235 30.44 3.16 2.80
CA ILE A 235 29.86 2.40 1.69
C ILE A 235 28.38 2.13 1.91
N LEU A 236 27.95 1.95 3.15
CA LEU A 236 26.59 1.57 3.52
C LEU A 236 26.15 0.30 2.75
N TRP A 237 24.95 0.32 2.20
CA TRP A 237 24.36 -0.71 1.33
C TRP A 237 24.63 -0.51 -0.17
N ASN A 238 25.42 0.51 -0.57
CA ASN A 238 25.59 0.88 -1.98
C ASN A 238 26.49 -0.09 -2.74
N ASN A 239 27.36 -0.82 -2.05
CA ASN A 239 28.19 -1.86 -2.64
C ASN A 239 28.22 -3.11 -1.76
N MET A 240 27.28 -4.01 -2.02
CA MET A 240 27.21 -5.29 -1.28
C MET A 240 28.45 -6.18 -1.54
N ASN A 241 29.19 -6.00 -2.64
CA ASN A 241 30.43 -6.75 -2.91
C ASN A 241 31.58 -6.39 -1.95
N ALA A 242 31.50 -5.25 -1.26
CA ALA A 242 32.49 -4.80 -0.28
C ALA A 242 32.50 -5.63 1.03
N VAL A 243 31.54 -6.53 1.22
CA VAL A 243 31.49 -7.46 2.33
C VAL A 243 32.73 -8.38 2.28
N GLN A 244 33.52 -8.40 3.35
CA GLN A 244 34.73 -9.20 3.45
C GLN A 244 34.40 -10.68 3.69
N ASP A 245 33.52 -10.93 4.63
CA ASP A 245 33.08 -12.28 4.96
C ASP A 245 31.90 -12.71 4.07
N LYS A 246 32.21 -13.45 3.02
CA LYS A 246 31.23 -13.94 2.05
C LYS A 246 30.27 -14.98 2.61
N GLU A 247 30.59 -15.62 3.73
CA GLU A 247 29.72 -16.60 4.41
C GLU A 247 28.55 -15.90 5.12
N THR A 248 28.67 -14.60 5.39
CA THR A 248 27.60 -13.80 5.99
C THR A 248 26.55 -13.32 4.99
N TYR A 249 26.75 -13.55 3.69
CA TYR A 249 25.75 -13.21 2.71
C TYR A 249 24.47 -14.01 2.91
N SER A 250 23.37 -13.28 2.94
CA SER A 250 22.03 -13.88 2.87
C SER A 250 21.24 -13.18 1.79
N ALA A 251 20.74 -13.96 0.84
CA ALA A 251 19.88 -13.47 -0.24
C ALA A 251 18.57 -14.24 -0.24
N GLY A 252 17.48 -13.55 -0.45
CA GLY A 252 16.16 -14.15 -0.58
C GLY A 252 15.38 -13.54 -1.73
N THR A 253 14.61 -14.38 -2.41
CA THR A 253 13.65 -13.93 -3.43
C THR A 253 12.34 -14.66 -3.25
N SER A 254 11.24 -13.99 -3.50
CA SER A 254 9.93 -14.62 -3.59
C SER A 254 9.10 -14.04 -4.72
N TYR A 255 8.22 -14.87 -5.26
CA TYR A 255 7.24 -14.47 -6.28
C TYR A 255 5.88 -15.04 -5.94
N SER A 256 4.86 -14.20 -6.01
CA SER A 256 3.48 -14.63 -5.85
C SER A 256 2.63 -14.04 -6.96
N LYS A 257 1.76 -14.87 -7.56
CA LYS A 257 0.77 -14.41 -8.55
C LYS A 257 -0.61 -14.99 -8.22
N LYS A 258 -1.61 -14.12 -8.26
CA LYS A 258 -3.03 -14.49 -8.06
C LYS A 258 -3.86 -13.88 -9.16
N THR A 259 -4.78 -14.67 -9.72
CA THR A 259 -5.77 -14.19 -10.70
C THR A 259 -7.16 -14.56 -10.24
N LYS A 260 -8.13 -13.69 -10.52
CA LYS A 260 -9.56 -13.94 -10.28
C LYS A 260 -10.33 -13.52 -11.51
N THR A 261 -11.36 -14.25 -11.85
CA THR A 261 -12.29 -13.92 -12.93
C THR A 261 -13.69 -14.20 -12.43
N SER A 262 -14.62 -13.31 -12.74
CA SER A 262 -16.02 -13.44 -12.31
C SER A 262 -16.96 -13.06 -13.42
N ILE A 263 -18.06 -13.81 -13.53
CA ILE A 263 -19.22 -13.46 -14.34
C ILE A 263 -20.42 -13.43 -13.40
N TYR A 264 -21.22 -12.40 -13.48
CA TYR A 264 -22.35 -12.23 -12.59
C TYR A 264 -23.54 -11.57 -13.28
N ALA A 265 -24.73 -11.88 -12.78
CA ALA A 265 -25.96 -11.24 -13.20
C ALA A 265 -26.85 -10.95 -12.01
N ARG A 266 -27.61 -9.85 -12.11
CA ARG A 266 -28.61 -9.45 -11.13
C ARG A 266 -29.88 -9.03 -11.83
N LEU A 267 -31.01 -9.48 -11.33
CA LEU A 267 -32.34 -9.02 -11.69
C LEU A 267 -32.98 -8.39 -10.46
N ASN A 268 -33.35 -7.13 -10.56
CA ASN A 268 -34.27 -6.47 -9.64
C ASN A 268 -35.62 -6.34 -10.33
N TYR A 269 -36.64 -6.84 -9.70
CA TYR A 269 -38.01 -6.73 -10.14
C TYR A 269 -38.85 -6.01 -9.09
N ASN A 270 -39.72 -5.13 -9.55
CA ASN A 270 -40.65 -4.38 -8.70
C ASN A 270 -42.02 -4.38 -9.36
N TRP A 271 -43.05 -4.76 -8.62
CA TRP A 271 -44.43 -4.66 -9.06
C TRP A 271 -45.20 -3.65 -8.20
N LYS A 272 -45.71 -2.61 -8.89
CA LYS A 272 -46.53 -1.53 -8.31
C LYS A 272 -45.89 -0.88 -7.08
N SER A 273 -44.56 -0.80 -6.98
CA SER A 273 -43.81 -0.31 -5.83
C SER A 273 -44.16 -1.01 -4.51
N ARG A 274 -44.79 -2.17 -4.58
CA ARG A 274 -45.27 -2.94 -3.42
C ARG A 274 -44.51 -4.24 -3.20
N TYR A 275 -44.22 -4.97 -4.27
CA TYR A 275 -43.52 -6.26 -4.21
C TYR A 275 -42.19 -6.13 -4.92
N TYR A 276 -41.14 -6.54 -4.25
CA TYR A 276 -39.78 -6.48 -4.80
C TYR A 276 -39.14 -7.85 -4.71
N LEU A 277 -38.46 -8.24 -5.79
CA LEU A 277 -37.66 -9.43 -5.88
C LEU A 277 -36.29 -9.04 -6.41
N THR A 278 -35.23 -9.45 -5.72
CA THR A 278 -33.86 -9.40 -6.22
C THR A 278 -33.32 -10.82 -6.34
N VAL A 279 -32.76 -11.16 -7.49
CA VAL A 279 -32.06 -12.41 -7.72
C VAL A 279 -30.67 -12.07 -8.26
N THR A 280 -29.64 -12.68 -7.66
CA THR A 280 -28.25 -12.53 -8.09
C THR A 280 -27.62 -13.91 -8.25
N GLY A 281 -26.87 -14.09 -9.32
CA GLY A 281 -25.98 -15.23 -9.51
C GLY A 281 -24.59 -14.74 -9.84
N ARG A 282 -23.58 -15.32 -9.19
CA ARG A 282 -22.18 -15.02 -9.43
C ARG A 282 -21.36 -16.29 -9.57
N TYR A 283 -20.55 -16.37 -10.60
CA TYR A 283 -19.66 -17.47 -10.87
C TYR A 283 -18.23 -16.95 -10.82
N ASP A 284 -17.47 -17.37 -9.81
CA ASP A 284 -16.13 -16.86 -9.50
C ASP A 284 -15.09 -17.96 -9.68
N GLY A 285 -14.01 -17.62 -10.38
CA GLY A 285 -12.83 -18.45 -10.52
C GLY A 285 -11.59 -17.76 -9.91
N ALA A 286 -10.74 -18.54 -9.22
CA ALA A 286 -9.50 -18.04 -8.65
C ALA A 286 -8.35 -19.04 -8.81
N SER A 287 -7.15 -18.51 -9.12
CA SER A 287 -5.96 -19.34 -9.40
C SER A 287 -5.39 -20.04 -8.17
N ASN A 288 -5.67 -19.51 -6.98
CA ASN A 288 -5.13 -20.02 -5.70
C ASN A 288 -5.91 -21.22 -5.12
N PHE A 289 -7.00 -21.66 -5.78
CA PHE A 289 -7.72 -22.88 -5.41
C PHE A 289 -7.18 -24.10 -6.14
N ALA A 290 -7.44 -25.28 -5.59
CA ALA A 290 -7.03 -26.56 -6.17
C ALA A 290 -7.55 -26.73 -7.60
N ALA A 291 -6.83 -27.48 -8.43
CA ALA A 291 -7.08 -27.60 -9.88
C ALA A 291 -8.54 -27.91 -10.24
N ASN A 292 -9.22 -28.76 -9.46
CA ASN A 292 -10.60 -29.19 -9.72
C ASN A 292 -11.67 -28.33 -9.00
N ASN A 293 -11.26 -27.34 -8.19
CA ASN A 293 -12.16 -26.51 -7.37
C ASN A 293 -11.89 -25.01 -7.57
N LYS A 294 -11.44 -24.62 -8.77
CA LYS A 294 -11.09 -23.21 -9.06
C LYS A 294 -12.30 -22.31 -9.21
N TRP A 295 -13.48 -22.87 -9.45
CA TRP A 295 -14.70 -22.14 -9.74
C TRP A 295 -15.80 -22.50 -8.76
N ALA A 296 -16.57 -21.48 -8.34
CA ALA A 296 -17.72 -21.65 -7.48
C ALA A 296 -18.86 -20.71 -7.91
N PHE A 297 -20.10 -21.20 -7.73
CA PHE A 297 -21.31 -20.44 -8.00
C PHE A 297 -21.96 -19.96 -6.69
N PHE A 298 -22.33 -18.70 -6.65
CA PHE A 298 -22.91 -18.02 -5.50
C PHE A 298 -24.28 -17.43 -5.86
N PRO A 299 -25.40 -18.14 -5.62
CA PRO A 299 -26.74 -17.61 -5.81
C PRO A 299 -27.18 -16.81 -4.58
N SER A 300 -28.03 -15.80 -4.80
CA SER A 300 -28.71 -15.04 -3.73
C SER A 300 -30.08 -14.60 -4.21
N ALA A 301 -31.06 -14.60 -3.31
CA ALA A 301 -32.39 -14.08 -3.57
C ALA A 301 -32.90 -13.29 -2.36
N ASP A 302 -33.61 -12.20 -2.62
CA ASP A 302 -34.26 -11.34 -1.63
C ASP A 302 -35.68 -10.99 -2.05
N LEU A 303 -36.61 -10.99 -1.11
CA LEU A 303 -38.01 -10.62 -1.27
C LEU A 303 -38.39 -9.53 -0.28
N LYS A 304 -39.01 -8.46 -0.78
CA LYS A 304 -39.52 -7.37 0.06
C LYS A 304 -40.98 -7.07 -0.30
N TRP A 305 -41.81 -6.89 0.73
CA TRP A 305 -43.20 -6.46 0.61
C TRP A 305 -43.46 -5.19 1.41
N ASN A 306 -43.90 -4.14 0.74
CA ASN A 306 -44.39 -2.92 1.40
C ASN A 306 -45.88 -3.13 1.74
N ILE A 307 -46.20 -3.25 3.01
CA ILE A 307 -47.56 -3.55 3.50
C ILE A 307 -48.45 -2.29 3.44
N SER A 308 -47.88 -1.12 3.73
CA SER A 308 -48.55 0.18 3.63
C SER A 308 -47.97 1.01 2.49
N ASN A 309 -48.83 1.64 1.71
CA ASN A 309 -48.45 2.70 0.76
C ASN A 309 -48.46 4.03 1.49
#